data_e28a896f30c4600fc9683baa8057abe0
#
_entry.id   e28a896f30c4600fc9683baa8057abe0
#
_cell.length_a   1.000
_cell.length_b   1.000
_cell.length_c   1.000
_cell.angle_alpha   90.00
_cell.angle_beta   90.00
_cell.angle_gamma   90.00
#
_symmetry.space_group_name_H-M   'P 1'
#
loop_
_entity.id
_entity.type
_entity.pdbx_description
1 polymer ?
#
loop_
_entity_poly.entity_id
_entity_poly.type
_entity_poly.pdbx_seq_one_letter_code
_entity_poly.pdbx_strand_id
1 'polypeptide(L)'
;MKQLILALGCFSLLVSCSSKTDSKPNIIIILADDAGYSDFGFMGSDEIKTPNLDQLALDGVTFNNAYVSASVCSPSRAGLLTGMYQQRFGHECNLDSDVNNSFDPNQITIAEALKTEGYNTGLIGKWHLGDKTQNHPLKNGFDYFWGFISGARNYFYDPNEEFRNSIRNVVENYTQTKFDGYLTDVLGDKAIGFINKNHETNNPFFLFLSFNAPHTPMHAKDDVLEKFKDNPRQVYASMMWSMDEAIGNVVEALKENDQYDNTIIYFLSDNGAAMSNDASPFPFKGWKGNQYEGGIKTPMIMTWKNKIKSNTQFDGFISTLDIFKTSLDASNVNKEYMVNADGKNIMNYLNNNDIKNENLFWRKDKMATVRSGDYKLIRLNDTSTVLYNIKKNYFEDFDLKINEPQVHDSLLKLLSSWENTLIDPNWIENRNWNIVTEMIYEDLMANRNIRAVSPKDLN
;
A
#
# COMPACT_ATOMS: atom_id res chain seq x y z
N MET A 1 67.33 58.64 -3.13
CA MET A 1 65.88 58.53 -2.90
C MET A 1 65.45 57.25 -3.61
N LYS A 2 65.21 56.16 -2.84
CA LYS A 2 64.72 54.88 -3.34
C LYS A 2 63.26 54.81 -3.14
N GLN A 3 62.45 54.73 -4.19
CA GLN A 3 61.02 54.51 -4.13
C GLN A 3 60.76 53.02 -3.94
N LEU A 4 59.99 52.69 -2.87
CA LEU A 4 59.52 51.35 -2.54
C LEU A 4 58.12 51.23 -3.15
N ILE A 5 57.93 50.34 -4.14
CA ILE A 5 56.63 50.00 -4.72
C ILE A 5 56.05 48.84 -3.92
N LEU A 6 54.95 49.09 -3.20
CA LEU A 6 54.19 48.08 -2.47
C LEU A 6 53.18 47.49 -3.44
N ALA A 7 53.37 46.20 -3.84
CA ALA A 7 52.41 45.44 -4.65
C ALA A 7 51.35 44.82 -3.70
N LEU A 8 50.11 45.33 -3.75
CA LEU A 8 48.97 44.77 -3.06
C LEU A 8 48.40 43.59 -3.89
N GLY A 9 48.69 42.36 -3.47
CA GLY A 9 48.08 41.18 -4.07
C GLY A 9 46.62 40.99 -3.62
N CYS A 10 45.67 41.26 -4.51
CA CYS A 10 44.25 40.88 -4.29
C CYS A 10 44.11 39.37 -4.41
N PHE A 11 43.95 38.68 -3.30
CA PHE A 11 43.59 37.25 -3.25
C PHE A 11 42.08 37.14 -3.44
N SER A 12 41.60 36.96 -4.66
CA SER A 12 40.18 36.70 -4.94
C SER A 12 39.83 35.28 -4.48
N LEU A 13 39.17 35.19 -3.34
CA LEU A 13 38.49 33.95 -2.91
C LEU A 13 37.34 33.66 -3.89
N LEU A 14 37.60 32.76 -4.84
CA LEU A 14 36.54 32.13 -5.63
C LEU A 14 35.74 31.23 -4.69
N VAL A 15 34.64 31.76 -4.12
CA VAL A 15 33.61 30.94 -3.51
C VAL A 15 32.92 30.21 -4.66
N SER A 16 33.39 28.98 -4.93
CA SER A 16 32.67 28.05 -5.79
C SER A 16 31.35 27.70 -5.14
N CYS A 17 30.29 28.39 -5.54
CA CYS A 17 28.93 27.96 -5.26
C CYS A 17 28.69 26.68 -6.08
N SER A 18 29.09 25.52 -5.54
CA SER A 18 28.63 24.24 -6.03
C SER A 18 27.11 24.27 -5.87
N SER A 19 26.38 24.40 -6.97
CA SER A 19 24.97 24.04 -6.99
C SER A 19 24.90 22.60 -6.53
N LYS A 20 24.43 22.34 -5.29
CA LYS A 20 24.03 21.01 -4.88
C LYS A 20 23.00 20.58 -5.93
N THR A 21 23.40 19.73 -6.87
CA THR A 21 22.42 18.94 -7.61
C THR A 21 21.61 18.22 -6.54
N ASP A 22 20.31 18.46 -6.49
CA ASP A 22 19.42 17.75 -5.56
C ASP A 22 19.71 16.25 -5.74
N SER A 23 20.25 15.61 -4.69
CA SER A 23 20.53 14.18 -4.73
C SER A 23 19.19 13.44 -4.86
N LYS A 24 19.16 12.39 -5.67
CA LYS A 24 17.96 11.54 -5.81
C LYS A 24 17.52 11.09 -4.41
N PRO A 25 16.21 11.18 -4.07
CA PRO A 25 15.73 10.75 -2.77
C PRO A 25 15.78 9.24 -2.61
N ASN A 26 15.99 8.73 -1.41
CA ASN A 26 15.60 7.37 -1.09
C ASN A 26 14.08 7.24 -1.10
N ILE A 27 13.57 6.05 -1.34
CA ILE A 27 12.13 5.78 -1.38
C ILE A 27 11.83 4.55 -0.52
N ILE A 28 10.91 4.69 0.41
CA ILE A 28 10.42 3.58 1.23
C ILE A 28 8.90 3.51 1.11
N ILE A 29 8.38 2.34 0.75
CA ILE A 29 6.96 2.02 0.87
C ILE A 29 6.83 1.05 2.02
N ILE A 30 6.10 1.46 3.06
CA ILE A 30 5.78 0.63 4.23
C ILE A 30 4.33 0.20 4.09
N LEU A 31 4.10 -1.11 3.98
CA LEU A 31 2.80 -1.68 3.73
C LEU A 31 2.35 -2.55 4.90
N ALA A 32 1.23 -2.19 5.54
CA ALA A 32 0.49 -3.04 6.46
C ALA A 32 -0.42 -4.01 5.66
N ASP A 33 -0.80 -5.13 6.25
CA ASP A 33 -1.60 -6.19 5.65
C ASP A 33 -2.92 -6.36 6.42
N ASP A 34 -4.05 -6.01 5.82
CA ASP A 34 -5.39 -6.11 6.41
C ASP A 34 -5.70 -5.14 7.56
N ALA A 35 -5.04 -4.00 7.64
CA ALA A 35 -5.32 -3.01 8.68
C ALA A 35 -6.56 -2.15 8.34
N GLY A 36 -7.37 -1.85 9.36
CA GLY A 36 -8.55 -0.99 9.20
C GLY A 36 -8.18 0.49 9.07
N TYR A 37 -9.03 1.25 8.36
CA TYR A 37 -8.81 2.68 8.11
C TYR A 37 -8.62 3.48 9.41
N SER A 38 -9.48 3.27 10.40
CA SER A 38 -9.44 3.99 11.68
C SER A 38 -8.65 3.27 12.79
N ASP A 39 -7.85 2.26 12.45
CA ASP A 39 -7.07 1.50 13.42
C ASP A 39 -5.67 2.10 13.69
N PHE A 40 -5.52 3.42 13.51
CA PHE A 40 -4.28 4.16 13.72
C PHE A 40 -4.54 5.46 14.48
N GLY A 41 -3.61 5.87 15.35
CA GLY A 41 -3.75 7.11 16.11
C GLY A 41 -3.91 8.34 15.22
N PHE A 42 -3.12 8.46 14.14
CA PHE A 42 -3.23 9.56 13.17
C PHE A 42 -4.55 9.58 12.38
N MET A 43 -5.31 8.48 12.38
CA MET A 43 -6.67 8.40 11.83
C MET A 43 -7.74 8.52 12.92
N GLY A 44 -7.37 8.82 14.16
CA GLY A 44 -8.26 9.09 15.27
C GLY A 44 -8.58 7.89 16.18
N SER A 45 -7.79 6.81 16.13
CA SER A 45 -7.97 5.69 17.05
C SER A 45 -7.53 6.04 18.48
N ASP A 46 -8.45 5.92 19.43
CA ASP A 46 -8.11 5.95 20.86
C ASP A 46 -7.76 4.56 21.41
N GLU A 47 -8.19 3.52 20.74
CA GLU A 47 -8.06 2.13 21.14
C GLU A 47 -6.73 1.51 20.70
N ILE A 48 -6.33 1.76 19.45
CA ILE A 48 -5.09 1.26 18.87
C ILE A 48 -4.04 2.38 18.90
N LYS A 49 -2.90 2.11 19.53
CA LYS A 49 -1.83 3.11 19.70
C LYS A 49 -0.71 2.89 18.69
N THR A 50 -0.39 3.93 17.92
CA THR A 50 0.63 3.92 16.87
C THR A 50 1.50 5.20 16.92
N PRO A 51 2.22 5.45 18.05
CA PRO A 51 2.88 6.74 18.28
C PRO A 51 3.97 7.08 17.25
N ASN A 52 4.65 6.08 16.67
CA ASN A 52 5.68 6.31 15.65
C ASN A 52 5.05 6.71 14.30
N LEU A 53 3.95 6.06 13.91
CA LEU A 53 3.17 6.45 12.72
C LEU A 53 2.47 7.79 12.93
N ASP A 54 2.00 8.09 14.13
CA ASP A 54 1.44 9.40 14.48
C ASP A 54 2.48 10.51 14.30
N GLN A 55 3.73 10.26 14.74
CA GLN A 55 4.84 11.19 14.51
C GLN A 55 5.17 11.32 13.01
N LEU A 56 5.16 10.21 12.27
CA LEU A 56 5.39 10.24 10.81
C LEU A 56 4.31 11.08 10.11
N ALA A 57 3.05 11.00 10.54
CA ALA A 57 1.96 11.82 10.03
C ALA A 57 2.17 13.32 10.35
N LEU A 58 2.68 13.64 11.53
CA LEU A 58 3.07 15.02 11.89
C LEU A 58 4.23 15.55 11.04
N ASP A 59 5.13 14.68 10.60
CA ASP A 59 6.26 15.06 9.75
C ASP A 59 5.88 15.24 8.26
N GLY A 60 4.67 14.83 7.86
CA GLY A 60 4.23 14.81 6.47
C GLY A 60 2.79 15.23 6.24
N VAL A 61 2.15 14.56 5.30
CA VAL A 61 0.74 14.72 4.92
C VAL A 61 -0.03 13.42 5.17
N THR A 62 -1.20 13.56 5.79
CA THR A 62 -2.19 12.49 5.93
C THR A 62 -3.25 12.64 4.85
N PHE A 63 -3.56 11.56 4.14
CA PHE A 63 -4.58 11.54 3.09
C PHE A 63 -5.91 11.01 3.64
N ASN A 64 -6.91 11.89 3.73
CA ASN A 64 -8.23 11.52 4.23
C ASN A 64 -9.04 10.68 3.25
N ASN A 65 -8.68 10.68 1.96
CA ASN A 65 -9.35 9.94 0.89
C ASN A 65 -8.35 9.19 0.02
N ALA A 66 -7.55 8.31 0.62
CA ALA A 66 -6.68 7.40 -0.09
C ALA A 66 -7.38 6.05 -0.35
N TYR A 67 -7.18 5.49 -1.54
CA TYR A 67 -7.84 4.28 -2.01
C TYR A 67 -6.85 3.30 -2.61
N VAL A 68 -7.01 2.03 -2.23
CA VAL A 68 -6.33 0.91 -2.91
C VAL A 68 -6.99 0.62 -4.27
N SER A 69 -6.25 0.02 -5.21
CA SER A 69 -6.77 -0.35 -6.52
C SER A 69 -7.57 -1.65 -6.54
N ALA A 70 -7.51 -2.43 -5.45
CA ALA A 70 -8.30 -3.63 -5.23
C ALA A 70 -8.60 -3.83 -3.74
N SER A 71 -9.70 -4.50 -3.45
CA SER A 71 -10.15 -4.78 -2.08
C SER A 71 -9.53 -6.05 -1.46
N VAL A 72 -8.53 -6.67 -2.12
CA VAL A 72 -7.80 -7.84 -1.62
C VAL A 72 -6.31 -7.72 -1.96
N CYS A 73 -5.47 -8.44 -1.20
CA CYS A 73 -4.02 -8.24 -1.12
C CYS A 73 -3.29 -8.32 -2.46
N SER A 74 -3.33 -9.49 -3.15
CA SER A 74 -2.50 -9.74 -4.33
C SER A 74 -2.74 -8.73 -5.46
N PRO A 75 -3.98 -8.49 -5.93
CA PRO A 75 -4.21 -7.51 -6.98
C PRO A 75 -3.90 -6.08 -6.54
N SER A 76 -4.14 -5.71 -5.27
CA SER A 76 -3.76 -4.38 -4.75
C SER A 76 -2.25 -4.17 -4.80
N ARG A 77 -1.46 -5.17 -4.42
CA ARG A 77 0.02 -5.15 -4.51
C ARG A 77 0.50 -5.07 -5.95
N ALA A 78 -0.16 -5.80 -6.88
CA ALA A 78 0.13 -5.72 -8.30
C ALA A 78 -0.09 -4.30 -8.84
N GLY A 79 -1.23 -3.67 -8.52
CA GLY A 79 -1.51 -2.29 -8.89
C GLY A 79 -0.51 -1.30 -8.30
N LEU A 80 -0.22 -1.39 -6.99
CA LEU A 80 0.74 -0.53 -6.30
C LEU A 80 2.13 -0.56 -6.96
N LEU A 81 2.63 -1.75 -7.28
CA LEU A 81 3.98 -1.91 -7.84
C LEU A 81 4.09 -1.52 -9.32
N THR A 82 2.98 -1.51 -10.08
CA THR A 82 2.96 -1.17 -11.51
C THR A 82 2.43 0.23 -11.80
N GLY A 83 1.74 0.86 -10.83
CA GLY A 83 1.03 2.12 -11.04
C GLY A 83 -0.15 2.01 -12.01
N MET A 84 -0.58 0.80 -12.35
CA MET A 84 -1.67 0.51 -13.28
C MET A 84 -2.84 -0.17 -12.58
N TYR A 85 -4.05 0.06 -13.08
CA TYR A 85 -5.15 -0.81 -12.71
C TYR A 85 -4.82 -2.24 -13.12
N GLN A 86 -4.66 -3.12 -12.15
CA GLN A 86 -4.25 -4.51 -12.38
C GLN A 86 -5.24 -5.33 -13.21
N GLN A 87 -6.46 -4.84 -13.37
CA GLN A 87 -7.46 -5.37 -14.31
C GLN A 87 -7.02 -5.23 -15.77
N ARG A 88 -6.13 -4.28 -16.11
CA ARG A 88 -5.57 -4.15 -17.46
C ARG A 88 -4.74 -5.34 -17.90
N PHE A 89 -4.20 -6.10 -16.94
CA PHE A 89 -3.47 -7.33 -17.19
C PHE A 89 -4.10 -8.55 -16.51
N GLY A 90 -5.39 -8.47 -16.17
CA GLY A 90 -6.22 -9.60 -15.75
C GLY A 90 -5.97 -10.12 -14.32
N HIS A 91 -5.33 -9.33 -13.43
CA HIS A 91 -5.04 -9.72 -12.05
C HIS A 91 -6.11 -9.16 -11.09
N GLU A 92 -7.25 -9.82 -10.94
CA GLU A 92 -8.38 -9.27 -10.20
C GLU A 92 -8.65 -9.94 -8.84
N CYS A 93 -8.17 -11.16 -8.66
CA CYS A 93 -8.39 -11.95 -7.44
C CYS A 93 -7.06 -12.30 -6.77
N ASN A 94 -7.14 -12.75 -5.50
CA ASN A 94 -5.99 -13.34 -4.85
C ASN A 94 -5.50 -14.58 -5.62
N LEU A 95 -4.20 -14.84 -5.45
CA LEU A 95 -3.62 -16.08 -5.95
C LEU A 95 -4.15 -17.22 -5.09
N ASP A 96 -4.79 -18.18 -5.74
CA ASP A 96 -5.17 -19.44 -5.13
C ASP A 96 -3.97 -20.40 -5.12
N SER A 97 -4.07 -21.52 -4.43
CA SER A 97 -3.08 -22.60 -4.46
C SER A 97 -2.90 -23.25 -5.84
N ASP A 98 -3.65 -22.80 -6.84
CA ASP A 98 -3.51 -23.24 -8.22
C ASP A 98 -2.25 -22.61 -8.85
N VAL A 99 -1.33 -23.49 -9.26
CA VAL A 99 -0.02 -23.14 -9.83
C VAL A 99 -0.05 -22.30 -11.10
N ASN A 100 -1.23 -22.05 -11.69
CA ASN A 100 -1.36 -21.28 -12.91
C ASN A 100 -1.58 -19.78 -12.68
N ASN A 101 -1.94 -19.37 -11.47
CA ASN A 101 -2.25 -17.99 -11.13
C ASN A 101 -0.98 -17.26 -10.69
N SER A 102 -0.62 -16.19 -11.36
CA SER A 102 0.56 -15.40 -11.02
C SER A 102 0.51 -14.02 -11.64
N PHE A 103 1.27 -13.10 -11.06
CA PHE A 103 1.54 -11.79 -11.65
C PHE A 103 2.11 -11.92 -13.07
N ASP A 104 1.67 -11.06 -13.99
CA ASP A 104 2.21 -11.02 -15.35
C ASP A 104 3.64 -10.46 -15.33
N PRO A 105 4.66 -11.28 -15.67
CA PRO A 105 6.06 -10.84 -15.61
C PRO A 105 6.44 -9.83 -16.72
N ASN A 106 5.53 -9.49 -17.64
CA ASN A 106 5.75 -8.45 -18.63
C ASN A 106 5.39 -7.05 -18.10
N GLN A 107 4.79 -6.96 -16.92
CA GLN A 107 4.48 -5.68 -16.31
C GLN A 107 5.74 -5.12 -15.60
N ILE A 108 6.08 -3.88 -15.94
CA ILE A 108 7.21 -3.17 -15.33
C ILE A 108 6.82 -2.73 -13.92
N THR A 109 7.64 -3.13 -12.93
CA THR A 109 7.47 -2.71 -11.54
C THR A 109 8.19 -1.41 -11.25
N ILE A 110 7.80 -0.73 -10.18
CA ILE A 110 8.52 0.45 -9.66
C ILE A 110 9.99 0.14 -9.36
N ALA A 111 10.30 -1.08 -8.90
CA ALA A 111 11.67 -1.50 -8.63
C ALA A 111 12.49 -1.59 -9.92
N GLU A 112 11.95 -2.19 -11.00
CA GLU A 112 12.60 -2.24 -12.30
C GLU A 112 12.88 -0.85 -12.86
N ALA A 113 11.88 0.04 -12.80
CA ALA A 113 12.04 1.40 -13.31
C ALA A 113 13.06 2.21 -12.50
N LEU A 114 13.06 2.16 -11.18
CA LEU A 114 14.02 2.86 -10.33
C LEU A 114 15.45 2.34 -10.51
N LYS A 115 15.60 1.06 -10.75
CA LYS A 115 16.91 0.42 -10.99
C LYS A 115 17.60 1.01 -12.21
N THR A 116 16.87 1.46 -13.25
CA THR A 116 17.46 2.14 -14.43
C THR A 116 18.16 3.45 -14.08
N GLU A 117 17.80 4.04 -12.94
CA GLU A 117 18.37 5.29 -12.42
C GLU A 117 19.40 5.07 -11.31
N GLY A 118 19.87 3.83 -11.14
CA GLY A 118 20.96 3.47 -10.23
C GLY A 118 20.51 3.24 -8.78
N TYR A 119 19.21 3.03 -8.54
CA TYR A 119 18.72 2.65 -7.21
C TYR A 119 19.14 1.23 -6.86
N ASN A 120 19.56 1.01 -5.64
CA ASN A 120 19.59 -0.31 -5.02
C ASN A 120 18.19 -0.65 -4.53
N THR A 121 17.64 -1.79 -4.89
CA THR A 121 16.25 -2.13 -4.65
C THR A 121 16.11 -3.32 -3.71
N GLY A 122 15.32 -3.16 -2.65
CA GLY A 122 15.08 -4.20 -1.65
C GLY A 122 13.59 -4.45 -1.40
N LEU A 123 13.24 -5.73 -1.25
CA LEU A 123 11.95 -6.15 -0.73
C LEU A 123 12.17 -6.92 0.56
N ILE A 124 11.49 -6.50 1.63
CA ILE A 124 11.54 -7.16 2.93
C ILE A 124 10.12 -7.47 3.38
N GLY A 125 9.80 -8.76 3.55
CA GLY A 125 8.51 -9.24 4.01
C GLY A 125 7.69 -10.01 2.97
N LYS A 126 6.38 -9.76 2.95
CA LYS A 126 5.38 -10.47 2.13
C LYS A 126 5.44 -10.03 0.67
N TRP A 127 5.52 -11.01 -0.26
CA TRP A 127 5.43 -10.78 -1.71
C TRP A 127 4.00 -10.90 -2.25
N HIS A 128 3.43 -12.08 -2.25
CA HIS A 128 2.08 -12.44 -2.67
C HIS A 128 1.74 -12.13 -4.14
N LEU A 129 2.71 -12.22 -5.06
CA LEU A 129 2.50 -12.01 -6.50
C LEU A 129 2.90 -13.23 -7.37
N GLY A 130 2.99 -14.40 -6.77
CA GLY A 130 3.26 -15.67 -7.46
C GLY A 130 4.51 -16.36 -6.96
N ASP A 131 4.51 -17.70 -7.14
CA ASP A 131 5.55 -18.60 -6.67
C ASP A 131 6.40 -19.19 -7.81
N LYS A 132 6.06 -18.86 -9.07
CA LYS A 132 6.85 -19.28 -10.22
C LYS A 132 8.20 -18.54 -10.24
N THR A 133 9.20 -19.17 -10.84
CA THR A 133 10.55 -18.60 -10.92
C THR A 133 10.56 -17.19 -11.53
N GLN A 134 9.77 -16.93 -12.57
CA GLN A 134 9.66 -15.62 -13.21
C GLN A 134 8.96 -14.56 -12.33
N ASN A 135 8.19 -14.98 -11.33
CA ASN A 135 7.50 -14.10 -10.40
C ASN A 135 8.28 -13.84 -9.11
N HIS A 136 9.48 -14.43 -8.96
CA HIS A 136 10.31 -14.18 -7.80
C HIS A 136 10.70 -12.68 -7.72
N PRO A 137 10.73 -12.04 -6.53
CA PRO A 137 11.06 -10.61 -6.40
C PRO A 137 12.33 -10.19 -7.15
N LEU A 138 13.39 -11.00 -7.11
CA LEU A 138 14.65 -10.73 -7.82
C LEU A 138 14.53 -10.77 -9.36
N LYS A 139 13.41 -11.26 -9.90
CA LYS A 139 13.09 -11.22 -11.33
C LYS A 139 12.16 -10.05 -11.69
N ASN A 140 11.67 -9.36 -10.70
CA ASN A 140 10.75 -8.23 -10.81
C ASN A 140 11.38 -6.95 -10.24
N GLY A 141 12.68 -6.76 -10.48
CA GLY A 141 13.41 -5.52 -10.25
C GLY A 141 14.12 -5.39 -8.91
N PHE A 142 13.91 -6.29 -7.95
CA PHE A 142 14.59 -6.21 -6.65
C PHE A 142 15.99 -6.84 -6.69
N ASP A 143 16.98 -6.17 -6.09
CA ASP A 143 18.36 -6.68 -5.92
C ASP A 143 18.52 -7.52 -4.67
N TYR A 144 17.65 -7.28 -3.67
CA TYR A 144 17.63 -7.98 -2.40
C TYR A 144 16.21 -8.36 -2.02
N PHE A 145 16.04 -9.57 -1.54
CA PHE A 145 14.78 -10.08 -1.00
C PHE A 145 15.03 -10.84 0.30
N TRP A 146 14.35 -10.45 1.36
CA TRP A 146 14.22 -11.22 2.59
C TRP A 146 12.77 -11.29 3.01
N GLY A 147 12.18 -12.48 2.99
CA GLY A 147 10.76 -12.61 3.28
C GLY A 147 10.16 -13.92 2.81
N PHE A 148 8.89 -13.89 2.47
CA PHE A 148 8.14 -15.06 2.03
C PHE A 148 7.24 -14.75 0.84
N ILE A 149 6.97 -15.80 0.04
CA ILE A 149 6.26 -15.67 -1.26
C ILE A 149 4.74 -15.71 -1.06
N SER A 150 4.24 -16.44 -0.06
CA SER A 150 2.82 -16.67 0.16
C SER A 150 2.05 -15.44 0.65
N GLY A 151 0.72 -15.56 0.65
CA GLY A 151 -0.18 -14.52 1.18
C GLY A 151 -0.22 -14.41 2.70
N ALA A 152 0.21 -15.44 3.44
CA ALA A 152 0.21 -15.47 4.90
C ALA A 152 1.22 -16.47 5.45
N ARG A 153 1.69 -16.20 6.67
CA ARG A 153 2.52 -17.12 7.43
C ARG A 153 2.44 -16.82 8.93
N ASN A 154 2.93 -17.77 9.77
CA ASN A 154 3.08 -17.58 11.20
C ASN A 154 4.12 -16.48 11.54
N TYR A 155 3.90 -15.80 12.66
CA TYR A 155 4.80 -14.73 13.15
C TYR A 155 5.99 -15.26 13.96
N PHE A 156 5.92 -16.49 14.43
CA PHE A 156 7.03 -17.20 15.05
C PHE A 156 7.48 -18.32 14.12
N TYR A 157 8.75 -18.67 14.22
CA TYR A 157 9.30 -19.78 13.45
C TYR A 157 8.65 -21.11 13.86
N ASP A 158 8.07 -21.83 12.91
CA ASP A 158 7.54 -23.16 13.11
C ASP A 158 8.18 -24.12 12.09
N PRO A 159 9.08 -25.04 12.55
CA PRO A 159 9.72 -25.98 11.65
C PRO A 159 8.73 -26.94 10.96
N ASN A 160 7.56 -27.19 11.58
CA ASN A 160 6.53 -28.06 10.96
C ASN A 160 5.79 -27.36 9.83
N GLU A 161 5.62 -26.04 9.88
CA GLU A 161 5.02 -25.26 8.82
C GLU A 161 5.91 -25.24 7.58
N GLU A 162 7.20 -25.09 7.74
CA GLU A 162 8.18 -25.04 6.64
C GLU A 162 8.24 -26.36 5.86
N PHE A 163 8.09 -27.49 6.51
CA PHE A 163 8.04 -28.79 5.82
C PHE A 163 6.79 -29.01 5.00
N ARG A 164 5.68 -28.36 5.36
CA ARG A 164 4.37 -28.60 4.72
C ARG A 164 4.12 -27.70 3.53
N ASN A 165 4.70 -26.50 3.50
CA ASN A 165 4.42 -25.53 2.45
C ASN A 165 5.62 -24.60 2.21
N SER A 166 6.40 -24.90 1.19
CA SER A 166 7.64 -24.19 0.86
C SER A 166 7.44 -22.70 0.52
N ILE A 167 6.27 -22.30 0.01
CA ILE A 167 5.99 -20.90 -0.33
C ILE A 167 5.80 -20.00 0.90
N ARG A 168 5.58 -20.60 2.08
CA ARG A 168 5.52 -19.89 3.36
C ARG A 168 6.88 -19.79 4.04
N ASN A 169 7.89 -20.51 3.56
CA ASN A 169 9.22 -20.45 4.12
C ASN A 169 9.81 -19.04 3.92
N VAL A 170 10.58 -18.61 4.91
CA VAL A 170 11.37 -17.40 4.76
C VAL A 170 12.60 -17.72 3.91
N VAL A 171 12.85 -16.87 2.95
CA VAL A 171 14.02 -16.96 2.07
C VAL A 171 14.80 -15.65 2.11
N GLU A 172 16.13 -15.75 2.03
CA GLU A 172 17.00 -14.65 1.69
C GLU A 172 17.45 -14.84 0.25
N ASN A 173 17.02 -13.97 -0.63
CA ASN A 173 17.14 -14.12 -2.08
C ASN A 173 16.52 -15.44 -2.55
N TYR A 174 17.34 -16.42 -2.94
CA TYR A 174 16.86 -17.76 -3.37
C TYR A 174 17.10 -18.84 -2.31
N THR A 175 17.69 -18.47 -1.16
CA THR A 175 18.09 -19.45 -0.15
C THR A 175 17.10 -19.44 1.01
N GLN A 176 16.52 -20.60 1.31
CA GLN A 176 15.71 -20.76 2.51
C GLN A 176 16.53 -20.40 3.75
N THR A 177 15.96 -19.60 4.63
CA THR A 177 16.60 -19.18 5.87
C THR A 177 15.65 -19.32 7.05
N LYS A 178 16.19 -19.18 8.25
CA LYS A 178 15.43 -19.17 9.51
C LYS A 178 15.50 -17.78 10.12
N PHE A 179 14.61 -17.56 11.07
CA PHE A 179 14.64 -16.37 11.90
C PHE A 179 14.32 -16.77 13.35
N ASP A 180 14.78 -15.99 14.29
CA ASP A 180 14.49 -16.13 15.70
C ASP A 180 13.63 -14.95 16.17
N GLY A 181 12.75 -15.19 17.13
CA GLY A 181 11.88 -14.16 17.67
C GLY A 181 10.60 -13.92 16.86
N TYR A 182 10.11 -12.70 16.92
CA TYR A 182 8.83 -12.28 16.31
C TYR A 182 9.08 -11.67 14.92
N LEU A 183 8.42 -12.21 13.91
CA LEU A 183 8.68 -11.87 12.50
C LEU A 183 8.59 -10.37 12.22
N THR A 184 7.64 -9.67 12.83
CA THR A 184 7.46 -8.22 12.62
C THR A 184 8.71 -7.44 13.04
N ASP A 185 9.32 -7.80 14.19
CA ASP A 185 10.55 -7.19 14.67
C ASP A 185 11.70 -7.50 13.71
N VAL A 186 11.80 -8.77 13.27
CA VAL A 186 12.85 -9.22 12.33
C VAL A 186 12.75 -8.51 10.99
N LEU A 187 11.53 -8.23 10.49
CA LEU A 187 11.35 -7.44 9.26
C LEU A 187 11.88 -6.02 9.43
N GLY A 188 11.65 -5.39 10.58
CA GLY A 188 12.25 -4.10 10.93
C GLY A 188 13.77 -4.14 10.95
N ASP A 189 14.36 -5.14 11.62
CA ASP A 189 15.83 -5.31 11.69
C ASP A 189 16.46 -5.52 10.31
N LYS A 190 15.83 -6.31 9.45
CA LYS A 190 16.30 -6.51 8.07
C LYS A 190 16.22 -5.23 7.25
N ALA A 191 15.18 -4.42 7.45
CA ALA A 191 15.04 -3.11 6.83
C ALA A 191 16.17 -2.15 7.27
N ILE A 192 16.48 -2.09 8.56
CA ILE A 192 17.59 -1.32 9.11
C ILE A 192 18.92 -1.80 8.52
N GLY A 193 19.15 -3.11 8.45
CA GLY A 193 20.36 -3.66 7.83
C GLY A 193 20.50 -3.29 6.36
N PHE A 194 19.41 -3.26 5.60
CA PHE A 194 19.39 -2.81 4.21
C PHE A 194 19.69 -1.30 4.10
N ILE A 195 19.10 -0.47 4.94
CA ILE A 195 19.34 0.98 4.99
C ILE A 195 20.80 1.28 5.29
N ASN A 196 21.38 0.67 6.34
CA ASN A 196 22.76 0.86 6.75
C ASN A 196 23.75 0.48 5.65
N LYS A 197 23.54 -0.66 4.98
CA LYS A 197 24.34 -1.09 3.84
C LYS A 197 24.34 -0.07 2.69
N ASN A 198 23.18 0.55 2.41
CA ASN A 198 23.07 1.56 1.36
C ASN A 198 23.67 2.91 1.78
N HIS A 199 23.65 3.25 3.06
CA HIS A 199 24.36 4.40 3.59
C HIS A 199 25.88 4.30 3.34
N GLU A 200 26.49 3.15 3.57
CA GLU A 200 27.92 2.91 3.33
C GLU A 200 28.34 3.11 1.86
N THR A 201 27.45 2.79 0.92
CA THR A 201 27.71 2.92 -0.53
C THR A 201 27.31 4.27 -1.13
N ASN A 202 26.57 5.09 -0.37
CA ASN A 202 26.02 6.37 -0.80
C ASN A 202 25.17 6.31 -2.08
N ASN A 203 24.56 5.15 -2.34
CA ASN A 203 23.61 4.96 -3.45
C ASN A 203 22.18 5.26 -2.98
N PRO A 204 21.34 5.87 -3.84
CA PRO A 204 19.92 5.95 -3.54
C PRO A 204 19.33 4.55 -3.49
N PHE A 205 18.34 4.34 -2.64
CA PHE A 205 17.69 3.06 -2.53
C PHE A 205 16.15 3.15 -2.60
N PHE A 206 15.56 2.05 -3.05
CA PHE A 206 14.13 1.77 -2.94
C PHE A 206 13.93 0.56 -2.03
N LEU A 207 13.17 0.75 -0.97
CA LEU A 207 12.79 -0.32 -0.04
C LEU A 207 11.27 -0.51 -0.05
N PHE A 208 10.82 -1.71 -0.40
CA PHE A 208 9.44 -2.16 -0.18
C PHE A 208 9.40 -2.99 1.11
N LEU A 209 9.06 -2.35 2.23
CA LEU A 209 8.89 -2.97 3.55
C LEU A 209 7.44 -3.42 3.69
N SER A 210 7.21 -4.69 3.44
CA SER A 210 5.88 -5.29 3.33
C SER A 210 5.62 -6.19 4.53
N PHE A 211 5.08 -5.62 5.61
CA PHE A 211 4.69 -6.40 6.78
C PHE A 211 3.57 -7.39 6.43
N ASN A 212 3.52 -8.50 7.16
CA ASN A 212 2.34 -9.35 7.24
C ASN A 212 1.42 -8.97 8.41
N ALA A 213 1.84 -8.06 9.28
CA ALA A 213 1.02 -7.53 10.37
C ALA A 213 -0.01 -6.51 9.82
N PRO A 214 -1.24 -6.53 10.35
CA PRO A 214 -1.81 -7.45 11.34
C PRO A 214 -2.61 -8.64 10.75
N HIS A 215 -2.27 -9.16 9.57
CA HIS A 215 -2.96 -10.30 8.94
C HIS A 215 -2.91 -11.57 9.80
N THR A 216 -3.92 -12.44 9.68
CA THR A 216 -3.95 -13.77 10.32
C THR A 216 -2.77 -14.67 9.89
N PRO A 217 -2.30 -15.60 10.76
CA PRO A 217 -2.85 -15.94 12.09
C PRO A 217 -2.54 -14.87 13.14
N MET A 218 -3.42 -14.74 14.13
CA MET A 218 -3.31 -13.72 15.17
C MET A 218 -2.30 -14.15 16.23
N HIS A 219 -1.05 -13.69 16.10
CA HIS A 219 0.05 -13.98 17.00
C HIS A 219 0.70 -12.68 17.47
N ALA A 220 0.91 -12.52 18.77
CA ALA A 220 1.60 -11.37 19.36
C ALA A 220 2.61 -11.83 20.42
N LYS A 221 3.54 -10.94 20.79
CA LYS A 221 4.52 -11.16 21.85
C LYS A 221 3.84 -11.12 23.23
N ASP A 222 4.24 -11.99 24.16
CA ASP A 222 3.61 -12.11 25.49
C ASP A 222 3.70 -10.82 26.31
N ASP A 223 4.83 -10.13 26.26
CA ASP A 223 5.05 -8.85 26.96
C ASP A 223 4.16 -7.73 26.38
N VAL A 224 3.90 -7.74 25.08
CA VAL A 224 3.02 -6.78 24.43
C VAL A 224 1.55 -7.13 24.68
N LEU A 225 1.20 -8.42 24.75
CA LEU A 225 -0.15 -8.85 25.17
C LEU A 225 -0.47 -8.36 26.58
N GLU A 226 0.47 -8.48 27.54
CA GLU A 226 0.26 -7.97 28.91
C GLU A 226 0.07 -6.44 28.91
N LYS A 227 0.78 -5.69 28.04
CA LYS A 227 0.60 -4.24 27.90
C LYS A 227 -0.82 -3.86 27.47
N PHE A 228 -1.47 -4.69 26.65
CA PHE A 228 -2.81 -4.46 26.11
C PHE A 228 -3.90 -5.37 26.71
N LYS A 229 -3.68 -5.92 27.91
CA LYS A 229 -4.59 -6.89 28.55
C LYS A 229 -6.05 -6.40 28.71
N ASP A 230 -6.24 -5.11 28.88
CA ASP A 230 -7.56 -4.50 29.05
C ASP A 230 -8.18 -4.00 27.72
N ASN A 231 -7.47 -4.18 26.61
CA ASN A 231 -7.96 -3.79 25.29
C ASN A 231 -8.93 -4.85 24.74
N PRO A 232 -10.14 -4.50 24.27
CA PRO A 232 -11.10 -5.48 23.74
C PRO A 232 -10.59 -6.25 22.51
N ARG A 233 -9.64 -5.65 21.76
CA ARG A 233 -8.93 -6.26 20.62
C ARG A 233 -7.45 -6.52 20.98
N GLN A 234 -7.20 -7.12 22.13
CA GLN A 234 -5.88 -7.27 22.74
C GLN A 234 -4.81 -7.74 21.76
N VAL A 235 -5.06 -8.86 21.05
CA VAL A 235 -4.08 -9.45 20.12
C VAL A 235 -3.81 -8.51 18.95
N TYR A 236 -4.86 -7.97 18.35
CA TYR A 236 -4.76 -7.00 17.25
C TYR A 236 -3.97 -5.75 17.66
N ALA A 237 -4.32 -5.15 18.79
CA ALA A 237 -3.62 -3.98 19.33
C ALA A 237 -2.14 -4.26 19.58
N SER A 238 -1.81 -5.47 20.06
CA SER A 238 -0.43 -5.91 20.30
C SER A 238 0.36 -6.09 19.01
N MET A 239 -0.28 -6.62 17.96
CA MET A 239 0.33 -6.76 16.63
C MET A 239 0.59 -5.40 15.99
N MET A 240 -0.39 -4.49 16.09
CA MET A 240 -0.28 -3.10 15.59
C MET A 240 0.81 -2.33 16.31
N TRP A 241 0.90 -2.46 17.63
CA TRP A 241 1.97 -1.87 18.44
C TRP A 241 3.35 -2.36 18.00
N SER A 242 3.54 -3.66 17.84
CA SER A 242 4.83 -4.23 17.43
C SER A 242 5.23 -3.76 16.02
N MET A 243 4.27 -3.61 15.11
CA MET A 243 4.53 -3.05 13.77
C MET A 243 4.93 -1.57 13.86
N ASP A 244 4.24 -0.78 14.68
CA ASP A 244 4.56 0.62 14.91
C ASP A 244 5.96 0.80 15.53
N GLU A 245 6.34 -0.02 16.50
CA GLU A 245 7.70 -0.03 17.07
C GLU A 245 8.77 -0.35 16.00
N ALA A 246 8.54 -1.37 15.17
CA ALA A 246 9.46 -1.73 14.10
C ALA A 246 9.62 -0.59 13.08
N ILE A 247 8.52 0.10 12.73
CA ILE A 247 8.55 1.27 11.84
C ILE A 247 9.31 2.43 12.50
N GLY A 248 9.10 2.67 13.79
CA GLY A 248 9.83 3.68 14.56
C GLY A 248 11.34 3.47 14.50
N ASN A 249 11.79 2.23 14.69
CA ASN A 249 13.22 1.87 14.62
C ASN A 249 13.80 2.07 13.21
N VAL A 250 13.03 1.78 12.16
CA VAL A 250 13.43 2.05 10.76
C VAL A 250 13.60 3.55 10.50
N VAL A 251 12.66 4.37 10.98
CA VAL A 251 12.74 5.83 10.86
C VAL A 251 13.93 6.39 11.65
N GLU A 252 14.20 5.85 12.84
CA GLU A 252 15.34 6.28 13.63
C GLU A 252 16.68 5.94 12.95
N ALA A 253 16.82 4.76 12.36
CA ALA A 253 18.00 4.40 11.58
C ALA A 253 18.25 5.36 10.39
N LEU A 254 17.18 5.85 9.74
CA LEU A 254 17.32 6.88 8.71
C LEU A 254 17.83 8.21 9.27
N LYS A 255 17.41 8.59 10.47
CA LYS A 255 17.87 9.82 11.14
C LYS A 255 19.33 9.70 11.59
N GLU A 256 19.69 8.57 12.20
CA GLU A 256 21.08 8.29 12.60
C GLU A 256 22.07 8.31 11.43
N ASN A 257 21.60 7.93 10.24
CA ASN A 257 22.37 7.94 9.00
C ASN A 257 22.30 9.28 8.23
N ASP A 258 21.66 10.33 8.75
CA ASP A 258 21.38 11.59 8.06
C ASP A 258 20.63 11.42 6.70
N GLN A 259 19.87 10.34 6.54
CA GLN A 259 19.14 10.01 5.31
C GLN A 259 17.67 10.42 5.35
N TYR A 260 17.08 10.65 6.55
CA TYR A 260 15.66 10.91 6.73
C TYR A 260 15.16 12.09 5.89
N ASP A 261 15.88 13.20 5.86
CA ASP A 261 15.49 14.42 5.17
C ASP A 261 15.41 14.23 3.63
N ASN A 262 16.22 13.31 3.08
CA ASN A 262 16.21 12.97 1.65
C ASN A 262 15.56 11.61 1.36
N THR A 263 14.58 11.22 2.16
CA THR A 263 13.81 9.99 1.97
C THR A 263 12.32 10.30 1.82
N ILE A 264 11.71 9.75 0.77
CA ILE A 264 10.25 9.71 0.64
C ILE A 264 9.77 8.45 1.35
N ILE A 265 8.89 8.60 2.33
CA ILE A 265 8.29 7.48 3.04
C ILE A 265 6.78 7.50 2.78
N TYR A 266 6.27 6.40 2.26
CA TYR A 266 4.84 6.11 2.19
C TYR A 266 4.50 5.06 3.23
N PHE A 267 3.43 5.27 3.97
CA PHE A 267 2.80 4.25 4.81
C PHE A 267 1.35 4.07 4.38
N LEU A 268 0.88 2.83 4.24
CA LEU A 268 -0.50 2.48 3.88
C LEU A 268 -0.83 1.03 4.23
N SER A 269 -2.12 0.65 4.16
CA SER A 269 -2.57 -0.75 4.17
C SER A 269 -2.86 -1.23 2.76
N ASP A 270 -2.66 -2.52 2.48
CA ASP A 270 -2.84 -3.09 1.13
C ASP A 270 -4.32 -3.28 0.74
N ASN A 271 -5.23 -3.34 1.68
CA ASN A 271 -6.69 -3.30 1.52
C ASN A 271 -7.35 -2.80 2.81
N GLY A 272 -8.67 -2.71 2.80
CA GLY A 272 -9.43 -2.35 4.00
C GLY A 272 -9.43 -3.45 5.07
N ALA A 273 -10.06 -3.16 6.20
CA ALA A 273 -10.15 -4.02 7.38
C ALA A 273 -10.60 -5.44 7.02
N ALA A 274 -9.93 -6.46 7.56
CA ALA A 274 -10.38 -7.84 7.43
C ALA A 274 -11.19 -8.27 8.66
N MET A 275 -12.32 -8.94 8.42
CA MET A 275 -13.15 -9.48 9.52
C MET A 275 -12.47 -10.62 10.30
N SER A 276 -11.42 -11.20 9.72
CA SER A 276 -10.73 -12.37 10.30
C SER A 276 -9.65 -12.04 11.32
N ASN A 277 -9.26 -10.77 11.46
CA ASN A 277 -8.17 -10.33 12.34
C ASN A 277 -8.58 -9.24 13.35
N ASP A 278 -9.87 -9.05 13.58
CA ASP A 278 -10.41 -8.01 14.46
C ASP A 278 -10.12 -6.57 14.00
N ALA A 279 -9.71 -6.34 12.75
CA ALA A 279 -9.60 -5.01 12.19
C ALA A 279 -10.96 -4.33 12.08
N SER A 280 -11.03 -3.02 12.33
CA SER A 280 -12.29 -2.29 12.30
C SER A 280 -12.46 -1.53 10.98
N PRO A 281 -13.52 -1.81 10.20
CA PRO A 281 -13.86 -0.99 9.04
C PRO A 281 -14.51 0.35 9.43
N PHE A 282 -14.89 0.53 10.71
CA PHE A 282 -15.58 1.73 11.18
C PHE A 282 -14.81 3.02 10.78
N PRO A 283 -15.51 4.08 10.38
CA PRO A 283 -16.97 4.23 10.33
C PRO A 283 -17.61 3.74 9.02
N PHE A 284 -16.86 3.08 8.15
CA PHE A 284 -17.27 2.73 6.80
C PHE A 284 -17.98 1.38 6.73
N LYS A 285 -18.85 1.25 5.74
CA LYS A 285 -19.53 0.00 5.39
C LYS A 285 -18.59 -0.91 4.62
N GLY A 286 -18.77 -2.22 4.79
CA GLY A 286 -18.00 -3.23 4.11
C GLY A 286 -16.61 -3.48 4.73
N TRP A 287 -15.83 -4.34 4.09
CA TRP A 287 -14.53 -4.82 4.56
C TRP A 287 -13.74 -5.44 3.41
N LYS A 288 -12.54 -5.96 3.68
CA LYS A 288 -11.70 -6.71 2.74
C LYS A 288 -12.54 -7.66 1.86
N GLY A 289 -12.32 -7.61 0.56
CA GLY A 289 -13.02 -8.45 -0.42
C GLY A 289 -14.20 -7.78 -1.10
N ASN A 290 -14.72 -6.65 -0.56
CA ASN A 290 -15.78 -5.89 -1.23
C ASN A 290 -15.38 -4.43 -1.50
N GLN A 291 -16.14 -3.75 -2.37
CA GLN A 291 -15.80 -2.43 -2.90
C GLN A 291 -16.58 -1.30 -2.20
N TYR A 292 -17.15 -1.54 -1.03
CA TYR A 292 -17.62 -0.49 -0.13
C TYR A 292 -16.43 0.25 0.49
N GLU A 293 -16.64 1.44 1.05
CA GLU A 293 -15.54 2.27 1.56
C GLU A 293 -14.64 1.49 2.55
N GLY A 294 -15.23 0.66 3.43
CA GLY A 294 -14.46 -0.14 4.39
C GLY A 294 -13.55 -1.22 3.78
N GLY A 295 -13.76 -1.58 2.51
CA GLY A 295 -12.92 -2.55 1.80
C GLY A 295 -11.85 -1.93 0.90
N ILE A 296 -12.03 -0.68 0.47
CA ILE A 296 -11.14 -0.03 -0.52
C ILE A 296 -10.45 1.24 -0.03
N LYS A 297 -10.95 1.86 1.02
CA LYS A 297 -10.32 3.05 1.61
C LYS A 297 -9.22 2.62 2.56
N THR A 298 -8.04 3.23 2.44
CA THR A 298 -6.84 2.88 3.21
C THR A 298 -6.32 4.07 3.98
N PRO A 299 -5.79 3.90 5.22
CA PRO A 299 -4.99 4.93 5.85
C PRO A 299 -3.73 5.16 5.01
N MET A 300 -3.33 6.41 4.83
CA MET A 300 -2.12 6.72 4.08
C MET A 300 -1.42 7.97 4.60
N ILE A 301 -0.10 7.88 4.72
CA ILE A 301 0.81 8.98 5.03
C ILE A 301 1.86 9.06 3.92
N MET A 302 2.30 10.27 3.59
CA MET A 302 3.51 10.52 2.81
C MET A 302 4.37 11.56 3.51
N THR A 303 5.65 11.26 3.71
CA THR A 303 6.63 12.23 4.19
C THR A 303 7.73 12.43 3.16
N TRP A 304 8.17 13.65 3.01
CA TRP A 304 9.39 14.04 2.32
C TRP A 304 9.80 15.39 2.91
N LYS A 305 10.69 15.36 3.87
CA LYS A 305 11.06 16.55 4.63
C LYS A 305 11.59 17.65 3.71
N ASN A 306 11.23 18.88 3.99
CA ASN A 306 11.59 20.06 3.17
C ASN A 306 10.97 20.11 1.74
N LYS A 307 10.22 19.09 1.33
CA LYS A 307 9.49 19.08 0.04
C LYS A 307 7.96 19.05 0.25
N ILE A 308 7.51 18.47 1.36
CA ILE A 308 6.09 18.41 1.77
C ILE A 308 5.93 19.23 3.05
N LYS A 309 4.86 20.01 3.11
CA LYS A 309 4.52 20.76 4.33
C LYS A 309 4.10 19.78 5.42
N SER A 310 4.79 19.83 6.56
CA SER A 310 4.51 18.97 7.72
C SER A 310 3.15 19.26 8.34
N ASN A 311 2.58 18.26 9.01
CA ASN A 311 1.31 18.32 9.75
C ASN A 311 0.16 18.87 8.89
N THR A 312 0.00 18.32 7.68
CA THR A 312 -1.09 18.69 6.77
C THR A 312 -2.01 17.53 6.50
N GLN A 313 -3.23 17.84 6.12
CA GLN A 313 -4.22 16.86 5.65
C GLN A 313 -4.61 17.20 4.21
N PHE A 314 -4.86 16.17 3.42
CA PHE A 314 -5.30 16.30 2.04
C PHE A 314 -6.64 15.56 1.84
N ASP A 315 -7.66 16.30 1.39
CA ASP A 315 -9.03 15.79 1.24
C ASP A 315 -9.37 15.34 -0.19
N GLY A 316 -8.49 15.58 -1.16
CA GLY A 316 -8.67 15.07 -2.52
C GLY A 316 -8.46 13.55 -2.61
N PHE A 317 -8.86 12.96 -3.72
CA PHE A 317 -8.69 11.53 -3.95
C PHE A 317 -7.24 11.21 -4.30
N ILE A 318 -6.69 10.21 -3.62
CA ILE A 318 -5.39 9.60 -3.91
C ILE A 318 -5.62 8.10 -4.14
N SER A 319 -5.07 7.58 -5.22
CA SER A 319 -4.96 6.14 -5.44
C SER A 319 -3.58 5.65 -5.02
N THR A 320 -3.50 4.42 -4.53
CA THR A 320 -2.19 3.77 -4.31
C THR A 320 -1.37 3.63 -5.60
N LEU A 321 -2.03 3.71 -6.76
CA LEU A 321 -1.39 3.77 -8.09
C LEU A 321 -0.53 5.04 -8.27
N ASP A 322 -0.85 6.11 -7.54
CA ASP A 322 -0.17 7.41 -7.63
C ASP A 322 1.26 7.37 -7.08
N ILE A 323 1.54 6.41 -6.19
CA ILE A 323 2.86 6.19 -5.59
C ILE A 323 3.92 5.89 -6.67
N PHE A 324 3.57 5.07 -7.66
CA PHE A 324 4.45 4.72 -8.77
C PHE A 324 4.95 5.97 -9.50
N LYS A 325 4.03 6.76 -10.04
CA LYS A 325 4.39 7.95 -10.84
C LYS A 325 5.08 9.03 -10.01
N THR A 326 4.66 9.21 -8.77
CA THR A 326 5.29 10.16 -7.83
C THR A 326 6.75 9.78 -7.55
N SER A 327 7.01 8.52 -7.30
CA SER A 327 8.34 8.00 -7.01
C SER A 327 9.27 8.09 -8.23
N LEU A 328 8.77 7.74 -9.41
CA LEU A 328 9.56 7.79 -10.64
C LEU A 328 9.88 9.23 -11.07
N ASP A 329 8.92 10.15 -10.95
CA ASP A 329 9.16 11.59 -11.22
C ASP A 329 10.20 12.18 -10.24
N ALA A 330 10.09 11.85 -8.93
CA ALA A 330 11.04 12.30 -7.93
C ALA A 330 12.48 11.78 -8.16
N SER A 331 12.59 10.65 -8.85
CA SER A 331 13.87 9.98 -9.16
C SER A 331 14.41 10.32 -10.54
N ASN A 332 13.73 11.18 -11.31
CA ASN A 332 14.06 11.53 -12.71
C ASN A 332 14.11 10.31 -13.66
N VAL A 333 13.29 9.29 -13.39
CA VAL A 333 13.16 8.12 -14.29
C VAL A 333 12.59 8.55 -15.64
N ASN A 334 13.04 7.92 -16.72
CA ASN A 334 12.54 8.20 -18.07
C ASN A 334 11.02 8.01 -18.13
N LYS A 335 10.33 9.01 -18.71
CA LYS A 335 8.85 9.04 -18.80
C LYS A 335 8.25 7.86 -19.57
N GLU A 336 9.03 7.16 -20.39
CA GLU A 336 8.57 5.96 -21.09
C GLU A 336 8.08 4.86 -20.16
N TYR A 337 8.67 4.74 -18.95
CA TYR A 337 8.23 3.82 -17.91
C TYR A 337 6.87 4.18 -17.28
N MET A 338 6.39 5.40 -17.51
CA MET A 338 5.13 5.92 -16.94
C MET A 338 3.97 5.99 -17.95
N VAL A 339 4.21 5.65 -19.22
CA VAL A 339 3.22 5.83 -20.31
C VAL A 339 1.93 5.06 -20.04
N ASN A 340 2.05 3.85 -19.53
CA ASN A 340 0.90 2.98 -19.25
C ASN A 340 0.37 3.11 -17.81
N ALA A 341 1.03 3.89 -16.95
CA ALA A 341 0.59 4.06 -15.57
C ALA A 341 -0.69 4.90 -15.48
N ASP A 342 -1.69 4.38 -14.78
CA ASP A 342 -2.95 5.09 -14.51
C ASP A 342 -2.79 6.12 -13.38
N GLY A 343 -1.87 5.88 -12.44
CA GLY A 343 -1.57 6.77 -11.32
C GLY A 343 -1.10 8.16 -11.74
N LYS A 344 -1.19 9.11 -10.85
CA LYS A 344 -0.79 10.51 -11.02
C LYS A 344 0.35 10.86 -10.07
N ASN A 345 1.02 11.98 -10.31
CA ASN A 345 2.02 12.48 -9.37
C ASN A 345 1.34 13.25 -8.23
N ILE A 346 1.44 12.71 -7.00
CA ILE A 346 0.86 13.29 -5.77
C ILE A 346 1.39 14.71 -5.54
N MET A 347 2.66 14.99 -5.85
CA MET A 347 3.25 16.31 -5.64
C MET A 347 2.55 17.41 -6.45
N ASN A 348 1.96 17.07 -7.61
CA ASN A 348 1.19 18.03 -8.39
C ASN A 348 -0.07 18.50 -7.66
N TYR A 349 -0.72 17.61 -6.91
CA TYR A 349 -1.89 17.95 -6.10
C TYR A 349 -1.49 18.78 -4.87
N LEU A 350 -0.44 18.36 -4.17
CA LEU A 350 0.02 19.05 -2.96
C LEU A 350 0.53 20.46 -3.24
N ASN A 351 1.23 20.68 -4.37
CA ASN A 351 1.82 21.97 -4.72
C ASN A 351 0.79 22.96 -5.30
N ASN A 352 -0.21 22.47 -6.02
CA ASN A 352 -1.14 23.34 -6.76
C ASN A 352 -2.46 23.58 -6.03
N ASN A 353 -2.71 22.92 -4.88
CA ASN A 353 -4.04 22.85 -4.23
C ASN A 353 -5.16 22.44 -5.21
N ASP A 354 -4.81 21.73 -6.30
CA ASP A 354 -5.76 21.32 -7.34
C ASP A 354 -6.44 20.03 -6.90
N ILE A 355 -7.47 20.18 -6.08
CA ILE A 355 -8.32 19.06 -5.63
C ILE A 355 -9.21 18.65 -6.81
N LYS A 356 -8.63 18.02 -7.81
CA LYS A 356 -9.42 17.31 -8.83
C LYS A 356 -9.79 15.95 -8.27
N ASN A 357 -11.07 15.80 -7.96
CA ASN A 357 -11.64 14.50 -7.67
C ASN A 357 -11.70 13.71 -8.99
N GLU A 358 -10.62 13.02 -9.32
CA GLU A 358 -10.58 12.13 -10.48
C GLU A 358 -11.46 10.90 -10.24
N ASN A 359 -11.86 10.24 -11.33
CA ASN A 359 -12.65 9.03 -11.22
C ASN A 359 -11.75 7.88 -10.76
N LEU A 360 -12.24 7.09 -9.82
CA LEU A 360 -11.59 5.86 -9.37
C LEU A 360 -12.47 4.67 -9.71
N PHE A 361 -11.84 3.56 -10.07
CA PHE A 361 -12.52 2.37 -10.57
C PHE A 361 -12.04 1.11 -9.87
N TRP A 362 -12.94 0.14 -9.73
CA TRP A 362 -12.65 -1.20 -9.21
C TRP A 362 -13.45 -2.22 -10.00
N ARG A 363 -12.84 -3.37 -10.28
CA ARG A 363 -13.51 -4.56 -10.75
C ARG A 363 -12.89 -5.79 -10.10
N LYS A 364 -13.73 -6.70 -9.67
CA LYS A 364 -13.37 -8.03 -9.20
C LYS A 364 -14.48 -8.99 -9.66
N ASP A 365 -14.16 -9.87 -10.57
CA ASP A 365 -15.14 -10.77 -11.19
C ASP A 365 -16.38 -10.02 -11.70
N LYS A 366 -17.54 -10.27 -11.09
CA LYS A 366 -18.82 -9.69 -11.45
C LYS A 366 -19.15 -8.37 -10.75
N MET A 367 -18.31 -7.96 -9.82
CA MET A 367 -18.49 -6.71 -9.07
C MET A 367 -17.64 -5.60 -9.68
N ALA A 368 -18.26 -4.47 -9.95
CA ALA A 368 -17.55 -3.30 -10.44
C ALA A 368 -18.07 -2.02 -9.78
N THR A 369 -17.18 -1.08 -9.57
CA THR A 369 -17.47 0.17 -8.87
C THR A 369 -16.78 1.34 -9.55
N VAL A 370 -17.45 2.48 -9.60
CA VAL A 370 -16.87 3.77 -9.94
C VAL A 370 -17.18 4.78 -8.85
N ARG A 371 -16.17 5.56 -8.48
CA ARG A 371 -16.32 6.76 -7.67
C ARG A 371 -15.97 7.98 -8.52
N SER A 372 -16.86 8.97 -8.55
CA SER A 372 -16.68 10.23 -9.27
C SER A 372 -17.19 11.38 -8.40
N GLY A 373 -16.29 12.25 -7.99
CA GLY A 373 -16.62 13.31 -7.04
C GLY A 373 -17.27 12.77 -5.76
N ASP A 374 -18.43 13.29 -5.41
CA ASP A 374 -19.18 12.88 -4.20
C ASP A 374 -19.95 11.57 -4.37
N TYR A 375 -20.06 11.04 -5.60
CA TYR A 375 -20.90 9.88 -5.89
C TYR A 375 -20.10 8.61 -6.10
N LYS A 376 -20.73 7.49 -5.72
CA LYS A 376 -20.20 6.14 -5.91
C LYS A 376 -21.31 5.22 -6.40
N LEU A 377 -21.06 4.54 -7.51
CA LEU A 377 -21.94 3.52 -8.06
C LEU A 377 -21.27 2.17 -7.87
N ILE A 378 -21.97 1.21 -7.28
CA ILE A 378 -21.57 -0.19 -7.17
C ILE A 378 -22.52 -1.03 -8.02
N ARG A 379 -21.94 -1.94 -8.83
CA ARG A 379 -22.67 -2.90 -9.65
C ARG A 379 -22.29 -4.32 -9.20
N LEU A 380 -23.32 -5.13 -8.95
CA LEU A 380 -23.23 -6.58 -8.79
C LEU A 380 -23.86 -7.25 -10.00
N ASN A 381 -23.11 -8.06 -10.72
CA ASN A 381 -23.55 -8.63 -11.99
C ASN A 381 -23.94 -7.52 -13.02
N ASP A 382 -24.66 -7.87 -14.07
CA ASP A 382 -25.07 -6.92 -15.11
C ASP A 382 -26.33 -6.13 -14.75
N THR A 383 -27.02 -6.48 -13.69
CA THR A 383 -28.40 -6.01 -13.41
C THR A 383 -28.58 -5.27 -12.09
N SER A 384 -27.82 -5.60 -11.07
CA SER A 384 -28.02 -5.03 -9.72
C SER A 384 -27.06 -3.87 -9.49
N THR A 385 -27.59 -2.67 -9.27
CA THR A 385 -26.81 -1.47 -9.02
C THR A 385 -27.32 -0.71 -7.81
N VAL A 386 -26.43 0.02 -7.13
CA VAL A 386 -26.76 1.01 -6.09
C VAL A 386 -25.94 2.28 -6.32
N LEU A 387 -26.51 3.43 -5.98
CA LEU A 387 -25.86 4.73 -6.08
C LEU A 387 -25.83 5.41 -4.72
N TYR A 388 -24.66 5.83 -4.28
CA TYR A 388 -24.46 6.54 -3.02
C TYR A 388 -23.88 7.92 -3.24
N ASN A 389 -24.23 8.88 -2.36
CA ASN A 389 -23.49 10.13 -2.21
C ASN A 389 -22.65 10.03 -0.93
N ILE A 390 -21.37 9.73 -1.10
CA ILE A 390 -20.44 9.43 0.01
C ILE A 390 -20.19 10.64 0.92
N LYS A 391 -20.26 11.86 0.36
CA LYS A 391 -20.07 13.08 1.16
C LYS A 391 -21.23 13.32 2.13
N LYS A 392 -22.46 13.01 1.70
CA LYS A 392 -23.67 13.18 2.52
C LYS A 392 -23.92 11.97 3.40
N ASN A 393 -23.50 10.80 2.95
CA ASN A 393 -23.78 9.51 3.57
C ASN A 393 -22.60 8.54 3.36
N TYR A 394 -21.58 8.67 4.20
CA TYR A 394 -20.40 7.81 4.17
C TYR A 394 -20.65 6.38 4.69
N PHE A 395 -21.83 6.11 5.26
CA PHE A 395 -22.26 4.77 5.66
C PHE A 395 -22.76 3.92 4.48
N GLU A 396 -22.98 4.52 3.30
CA GLU A 396 -23.47 3.80 2.10
C GLU A 396 -24.76 3.01 2.37
N ASP A 397 -25.72 3.59 3.10
CA ASP A 397 -26.95 2.93 3.52
C ASP A 397 -28.20 3.43 2.80
N PHE A 398 -28.09 4.47 1.96
CA PHE A 398 -29.22 5.05 1.24
C PHE A 398 -28.97 5.08 -0.28
N ASP A 399 -29.65 4.19 -1.03
CA ASP A 399 -29.56 4.09 -2.48
C ASP A 399 -30.31 5.24 -3.17
N LEU A 400 -29.58 6.05 -3.95
CA LEU A 400 -30.07 7.22 -4.66
C LEU A 400 -30.48 6.97 -6.12
N LYS A 401 -30.37 5.74 -6.63
CA LYS A 401 -30.57 5.48 -8.08
C LYS A 401 -31.94 5.92 -8.61
N ILE A 402 -32.99 5.84 -7.78
CA ILE A 402 -34.35 6.29 -8.15
C ILE A 402 -34.46 7.81 -8.05
N ASN A 403 -33.80 8.43 -7.08
CA ASN A 403 -33.87 9.86 -6.82
C ASN A 403 -32.97 10.67 -7.77
N GLU A 404 -31.86 10.07 -8.21
CA GLU A 404 -30.86 10.71 -9.06
C GLU A 404 -30.51 9.85 -10.30
N PRO A 405 -31.49 9.51 -11.17
CA PRO A 405 -31.30 8.57 -12.27
C PRO A 405 -30.28 9.08 -13.32
N GLN A 406 -30.18 10.38 -13.50
CA GLN A 406 -29.20 10.95 -14.46
C GLN A 406 -27.77 10.75 -14.00
N VAL A 407 -27.49 10.89 -12.68
CA VAL A 407 -26.17 10.61 -12.08
C VAL A 407 -25.86 9.13 -12.20
N HIS A 408 -26.83 8.28 -11.86
CA HIS A 408 -26.70 6.82 -11.99
C HIS A 408 -26.30 6.42 -13.41
N ASP A 409 -27.05 6.87 -14.44
CA ASP A 409 -26.79 6.51 -15.83
C ASP A 409 -25.45 7.04 -16.35
N SER A 410 -25.06 8.24 -15.90
CA SER A 410 -23.75 8.83 -16.22
C SER A 410 -22.60 7.98 -15.65
N LEU A 411 -22.69 7.57 -14.38
CA LEU A 411 -21.67 6.75 -13.74
C LEU A 411 -21.62 5.35 -14.32
N LEU A 412 -22.77 4.76 -14.66
CA LEU A 412 -22.81 3.45 -15.30
C LEU A 412 -22.13 3.47 -16.67
N LYS A 413 -22.36 4.53 -17.48
CA LYS A 413 -21.64 4.73 -18.75
C LYS A 413 -20.14 4.91 -18.56
N LEU A 414 -19.74 5.67 -17.53
CA LEU A 414 -18.35 5.91 -17.19
C LEU A 414 -17.65 4.60 -16.80
N LEU A 415 -18.29 3.79 -15.95
CA LEU A 415 -17.82 2.48 -15.54
C LEU A 415 -17.66 1.55 -16.75
N SER A 416 -18.67 1.44 -17.58
CA SER A 416 -18.64 0.60 -18.79
C SER A 416 -17.56 1.05 -19.78
N SER A 417 -17.34 2.36 -19.91
CA SER A 417 -16.27 2.89 -20.78
C SER A 417 -14.87 2.49 -20.27
N TRP A 418 -14.67 2.50 -18.95
CA TRP A 418 -13.42 2.04 -18.37
C TRP A 418 -13.26 0.51 -18.54
N GLU A 419 -14.31 -0.28 -18.28
CA GLU A 419 -14.27 -1.73 -18.43
C GLU A 419 -13.91 -2.17 -19.85
N ASN A 420 -14.36 -1.43 -20.88
CA ASN A 420 -13.99 -1.69 -22.28
C ASN A 420 -12.49 -1.50 -22.57
N THR A 421 -11.72 -0.93 -21.64
CA THR A 421 -10.26 -0.82 -21.75
C THR A 421 -9.52 -1.97 -21.10
N LEU A 422 -10.22 -2.88 -20.47
CA LEU A 422 -9.68 -3.99 -19.69
C LEU A 422 -9.71 -5.29 -20.48
N ILE A 423 -8.91 -6.25 -20.06
CA ILE A 423 -9.01 -7.63 -20.52
C ILE A 423 -9.88 -8.46 -19.56
N ASP A 424 -10.23 -9.67 -19.98
CA ASP A 424 -10.87 -10.62 -19.07
C ASP A 424 -9.91 -11.04 -17.97
N PRO A 425 -10.43 -11.35 -16.76
CA PRO A 425 -9.59 -11.86 -15.68
C PRO A 425 -8.83 -13.14 -16.11
N ASN A 426 -7.53 -13.18 -15.82
CA ASN A 426 -6.73 -14.39 -16.09
C ASN A 426 -7.16 -15.58 -15.22
N TRP A 427 -7.78 -15.30 -14.09
CA TRP A 427 -8.45 -16.27 -13.21
C TRP A 427 -9.55 -15.56 -12.43
N ILE A 428 -10.52 -16.33 -12.02
CA ILE A 428 -11.63 -15.92 -11.16
C ILE A 428 -11.47 -16.51 -9.77
N GLU A 429 -12.20 -15.99 -8.82
CA GLU A 429 -12.23 -16.51 -7.46
C GLU A 429 -12.84 -17.93 -7.42
N ASN A 430 -12.47 -18.70 -6.43
CA ASN A 430 -13.04 -20.02 -6.18
C ASN A 430 -14.58 -19.94 -6.11
N ARG A 431 -15.28 -20.94 -6.68
CA ARG A 431 -16.74 -20.97 -6.79
C ARG A 431 -17.46 -20.69 -5.47
N ASN A 432 -17.00 -21.27 -4.37
CA ASN A 432 -17.65 -21.10 -3.08
C ASN A 432 -17.46 -19.67 -2.54
N TRP A 433 -16.28 -19.09 -2.75
CA TRP A 433 -16.04 -17.69 -2.43
C TRP A 433 -16.86 -16.75 -3.31
N ASN A 434 -17.06 -17.06 -4.59
CA ASN A 434 -17.94 -16.27 -5.46
C ASN A 434 -19.37 -16.24 -4.96
N ILE A 435 -19.91 -17.40 -4.53
CA ILE A 435 -21.27 -17.49 -3.95
C ILE A 435 -21.35 -16.61 -2.69
N VAL A 436 -20.40 -16.74 -1.77
CA VAL A 436 -20.37 -15.92 -0.53
C VAL A 436 -20.25 -14.43 -0.87
N THR A 437 -19.40 -14.06 -1.80
CA THR A 437 -19.21 -12.66 -2.21
C THR A 437 -20.50 -12.08 -2.79
N GLU A 438 -21.21 -12.82 -3.66
CA GLU A 438 -22.51 -12.41 -4.18
C GLU A 438 -23.54 -12.21 -3.04
N MET A 439 -23.62 -13.14 -2.09
CA MET A 439 -24.50 -13.03 -0.92
C MET A 439 -24.16 -11.80 -0.07
N ILE A 440 -22.87 -11.53 0.17
CA ILE A 440 -22.43 -10.33 0.91
C ILE A 440 -22.90 -9.07 0.20
N TYR A 441 -22.70 -8.96 -1.12
CA TYR A 441 -23.14 -7.77 -1.86
C TYR A 441 -24.65 -7.60 -1.87
N GLU A 442 -25.42 -8.67 -2.07
CA GLU A 442 -26.89 -8.61 -1.96
C GLU A 442 -27.36 -8.11 -0.59
N ASP A 443 -26.73 -8.58 0.48
CA ASP A 443 -27.09 -8.17 1.85
C ASP A 443 -26.66 -6.73 2.14
N LEU A 444 -25.46 -6.32 1.73
CA LEU A 444 -24.97 -4.95 1.87
C LEU A 444 -25.81 -3.97 1.04
N MET A 445 -26.16 -4.28 -0.21
CA MET A 445 -27.02 -3.45 -1.07
C MET A 445 -28.42 -3.27 -0.49
N ALA A 446 -28.95 -4.31 0.15
CA ALA A 446 -30.28 -4.31 0.76
C ALA A 446 -30.30 -3.86 2.23
N ASN A 447 -29.15 -3.48 2.81
CA ASN A 447 -29.00 -3.17 4.24
C ASN A 447 -29.54 -4.27 5.16
N ARG A 448 -29.25 -5.52 4.81
CA ARG A 448 -29.65 -6.70 5.60
C ARG A 448 -28.48 -7.23 6.44
N ASN A 449 -28.80 -8.06 7.42
CA ASN A 449 -27.78 -8.83 8.13
C ASN A 449 -27.07 -9.78 7.16
N ILE A 450 -25.75 -9.87 7.29
CA ILE A 450 -24.92 -10.71 6.43
C ILE A 450 -25.21 -12.18 6.73
N ARG A 451 -25.59 -12.94 5.69
CA ARG A 451 -25.95 -14.36 5.78
C ARG A 451 -24.76 -15.30 5.83
N ALA A 452 -23.67 -14.91 5.20
CA ALA A 452 -22.43 -15.70 5.17
C ALA A 452 -21.23 -14.76 5.01
N VAL A 453 -20.13 -15.04 5.71
CA VAL A 453 -18.86 -14.30 5.59
C VAL A 453 -17.72 -15.17 5.05
N SER A 454 -17.94 -16.48 4.97
CA SER A 454 -16.97 -17.45 4.46
C SER A 454 -17.67 -18.65 3.81
N PRO A 455 -16.97 -19.44 2.97
CA PRO A 455 -17.51 -20.69 2.41
C PRO A 455 -17.97 -21.70 3.46
N LYS A 456 -17.50 -21.62 4.70
CA LYS A 456 -17.94 -22.50 5.80
C LYS A 456 -19.38 -22.23 6.21
N ASP A 457 -19.91 -21.07 5.89
CA ASP A 457 -21.26 -20.63 6.25
C ASP A 457 -22.32 -21.08 5.21
N LEU A 458 -21.88 -21.75 4.12
CA LEU A 458 -22.76 -22.21 3.05
C LEU A 458 -23.46 -23.56 3.36
N ASN A 459 -23.21 -24.19 4.52
CA ASN A 459 -23.74 -25.49 4.92
C ASN A 459 -24.99 -25.35 5.81
#